data_19e07330098eb6551d26c893ec516f06
#
_entry.id   19e07330098eb6551d26c893ec516f06
#
_cell.length_a   1.000
_cell.length_b   1.000
_cell.length_c   1.000
_cell.angle_alpha   90.00
_cell.angle_beta   90.00
_cell.angle_gamma   90.00
#
_symmetry.space_group_name_H-M   'P 1'
#
loop_
_entity.id
_entity.type
_entity.pdbx_description
1 polymer ?
#
loop_
_entity_poly.entity_id
_entity_poly.type
_entity_poly.pdbx_seq_one_letter_code
_entity_poly.pdbx_strand_id
1 'polypeptide(L)'
;MEKKYIDLFTLQARLKSVVEGLFPQRLWVKAEISSLSRKQNGHCYLELSQSEGGGVVAKTRATIWAFRWNMIDQRFRSVTGSSLEAGMEILASVQVSYHPLYGFSLNIDDIDPEFT
;
A
#
# COMPACT_ATOMS: atom_id res chain seq x y z
N MET A 1 -41.54 16.10 -1.07
CA MET A 1 -41.17 14.71 -0.66
C MET A 1 -39.78 14.69 -0.10
N GLU A 2 -39.65 14.19 1.09
CA GLU A 2 -38.34 14.09 1.75
C GLU A 2 -37.52 12.93 1.16
N LYS A 3 -36.24 13.15 1.01
CA LYS A 3 -35.31 12.09 0.60
C LYS A 3 -34.64 11.51 1.84
N LYS A 4 -34.47 10.19 1.83
CA LYS A 4 -33.64 9.53 2.83
C LYS A 4 -32.17 9.80 2.50
N TYR A 5 -31.36 10.04 3.53
CA TYR A 5 -29.95 10.32 3.32
C TYR A 5 -29.12 9.83 4.52
N ILE A 6 -27.83 9.68 4.27
CA ILE A 6 -26.81 9.56 5.31
C ILE A 6 -25.78 10.65 5.07
N ASP A 7 -25.06 11.03 6.11
CA ASP A 7 -23.99 12.00 5.93
C ASP A 7 -22.73 11.34 5.34
N LEU A 8 -21.80 12.16 4.88
CA LEU A 8 -20.60 11.67 4.21
C LEU A 8 -19.74 10.82 5.14
N PHE A 9 -19.59 11.24 6.39
CA PHE A 9 -18.79 10.44 7.34
C PHE A 9 -19.41 9.05 7.54
N THR A 10 -20.72 8.95 7.67
CA THR A 10 -21.40 7.65 7.80
C THR A 10 -21.16 6.77 6.59
N LEU A 11 -21.22 7.33 5.37
CA LEU A 11 -20.89 6.59 4.16
C LEU A 11 -19.44 6.08 4.19
N GLN A 12 -18.50 6.95 4.52
CA GLN A 12 -17.09 6.58 4.57
C GLN A 12 -16.79 5.55 5.65
N ALA A 13 -17.44 5.67 6.80
CA ALA A 13 -17.28 4.69 7.88
C ALA A 13 -17.81 3.30 7.49
N ARG A 14 -18.91 3.24 6.75
CA ARG A 14 -19.43 1.97 6.21
C ARG A 14 -18.48 1.38 5.18
N LEU A 15 -17.93 2.20 4.29
CA LEU A 15 -16.93 1.75 3.32
C LEU A 15 -15.70 1.19 4.02
N LYS A 16 -15.20 1.88 5.05
CA LYS A 16 -14.09 1.38 5.87
C LYS A 16 -14.41 0.00 6.44
N SER A 17 -15.56 -0.15 7.08
CA SER A 17 -15.97 -1.41 7.69
C SER A 17 -16.06 -2.55 6.68
N VAL A 18 -16.65 -2.28 5.52
CA VAL A 18 -16.79 -3.30 4.45
C VAL A 18 -15.45 -3.65 3.85
N VAL A 19 -14.65 -2.65 3.48
CA VAL A 19 -13.36 -2.88 2.82
C VAL A 19 -12.40 -3.64 3.75
N GLU A 20 -12.25 -3.18 4.98
CA GLU A 20 -11.34 -3.84 5.93
C GLU A 20 -11.88 -5.20 6.38
N GLY A 21 -13.19 -5.36 6.45
CA GLY A 21 -13.84 -6.62 6.80
C GLY A 21 -13.68 -7.71 5.73
N LEU A 22 -13.59 -7.32 4.45
CA LEU A 22 -13.35 -8.26 3.36
C LEU A 22 -11.91 -8.77 3.31
N PHE A 23 -10.97 -8.00 3.89
CA PHE A 23 -9.55 -8.32 3.87
C PHE A 23 -8.98 -8.24 5.29
N PRO A 24 -9.45 -9.09 6.22
CA PRO A 24 -9.01 -9.02 7.62
C PRO A 24 -7.58 -9.50 7.83
N GLN A 25 -7.03 -10.24 6.88
CA GLN A 25 -5.68 -10.81 6.95
C GLN A 25 -4.77 -10.16 5.92
N ARG A 26 -3.46 -10.33 6.13
CA ARG A 26 -2.46 -9.86 5.19
C ARG A 26 -2.53 -10.64 3.88
N LEU A 27 -2.19 -9.94 2.80
CA LEU A 27 -2.15 -10.50 1.45
C LEU A 27 -0.78 -10.24 0.84
N TRP A 28 -0.29 -11.18 0.04
CA TRP A 28 0.85 -10.94 -0.83
C TRP A 28 0.35 -10.33 -2.14
N VAL A 29 0.87 -9.16 -2.48
CA VAL A 29 0.48 -8.42 -3.69
C VAL A 29 1.71 -8.12 -4.51
N LYS A 30 1.62 -8.42 -5.81
CA LYS A 30 2.66 -8.07 -6.79
C LYS A 30 2.31 -6.72 -7.40
N ALA A 31 3.27 -5.80 -7.39
CA ALA A 31 3.09 -4.47 -7.97
C ALA A 31 4.43 -3.84 -8.30
N GLU A 32 4.41 -2.83 -9.18
CA GLU A 32 5.57 -2.00 -9.46
C GLU A 32 5.56 -0.79 -8.53
N ILE A 33 6.73 -0.40 -8.03
CA ILE A 33 6.89 0.86 -7.32
C ILE A 33 6.95 1.98 -8.35
N SER A 34 5.90 2.80 -8.44
CA SER A 34 5.88 3.97 -9.34
C SER A 34 6.61 5.15 -8.74
N SER A 35 6.49 5.32 -7.43
CA SER A 35 7.21 6.34 -6.68
C SER A 35 7.48 5.88 -5.26
N LEU A 36 8.53 6.43 -4.67
CA LEU A 36 8.94 6.11 -3.31
C LEU A 36 9.54 7.35 -2.68
N SER A 37 9.07 7.71 -1.49
CA SER A 37 9.54 8.88 -0.77
C SER A 37 9.66 8.56 0.72
N ARG A 38 10.87 8.63 1.24
CA ARG A 38 11.11 8.50 2.65
C ARG A 38 11.10 9.87 3.31
N LYS A 39 10.28 10.03 4.35
CA LYS A 39 10.10 11.31 5.04
C LYS A 39 10.94 11.39 6.32
N GLN A 40 11.07 12.59 6.87
CA GLN A 40 11.83 12.84 8.10
C GLN A 40 11.28 12.07 9.30
N ASN A 41 9.96 11.81 9.32
CA ASN A 41 9.34 10.99 10.37
C ASN A 41 9.74 9.51 10.31
N GLY A 42 10.50 9.11 9.28
CA GLY A 42 10.96 7.74 9.09
C GLY A 42 10.00 6.85 8.28
N HIS A 43 8.78 7.32 8.03
CA HIS A 43 7.84 6.57 7.19
C HIS A 43 8.25 6.66 5.72
N CYS A 44 8.00 5.59 4.98
CA CYS A 44 8.19 5.56 3.53
C CYS A 44 6.84 5.50 2.84
N TYR A 45 6.57 6.46 1.97
CA TYR A 45 5.33 6.53 1.21
C TYR A 45 5.60 6.12 -0.22
N LEU A 46 4.78 5.20 -0.72
CA LEU A 46 4.92 4.63 -2.05
C LEU A 46 3.65 4.82 -2.84
N GLU A 47 3.81 4.87 -4.15
CA GLU A 47 2.72 4.61 -5.08
C GLU A 47 3.03 3.29 -5.77
N LEU A 48 2.09 2.37 -5.70
CA LEU A 48 2.17 1.07 -6.37
C LEU A 48 1.26 1.07 -7.58
N SER A 49 1.71 0.44 -8.65
CA SER A 49 0.95 0.36 -9.89
C SER A 49 1.13 -0.99 -10.56
N GLN A 50 0.23 -1.27 -11.48
CA GLN A 50 0.32 -2.40 -12.41
C GLN A 50 0.01 -1.87 -13.80
N SER A 51 0.83 -2.27 -14.77
CA SER A 51 0.65 -1.89 -16.16
C SER A 51 0.39 -3.11 -17.01
N GLU A 52 -0.50 -2.97 -17.99
CA GLU A 52 -0.80 -3.99 -19.00
C GLU A 52 -1.08 -3.28 -20.32
N GLY A 53 -0.65 -3.89 -21.43
CA GLY A 53 -0.92 -3.34 -22.75
C GLY A 53 -0.41 -1.93 -22.98
N GLY A 54 0.67 -1.53 -22.30
CA GLY A 54 1.27 -0.22 -22.45
C GLY A 54 0.62 0.88 -21.60
N GLY A 55 -0.34 0.54 -20.71
CA GLY A 55 -0.99 1.50 -19.83
C GLY A 55 -1.14 1.01 -18.40
N VAL A 56 -1.28 1.93 -17.47
CA VAL A 56 -1.53 1.63 -16.05
C VAL A 56 -2.98 1.16 -15.89
N VAL A 57 -3.16 -0.03 -15.33
CA VAL A 57 -4.49 -0.62 -15.10
C VAL A 57 -4.90 -0.63 -13.63
N ALA A 58 -3.96 -0.44 -12.71
CA ALA A 58 -4.25 -0.35 -11.29
C ALA A 58 -3.20 0.52 -10.60
N LYS A 59 -3.62 1.23 -9.55
CA LYS A 59 -2.76 2.17 -8.84
C LYS A 59 -3.30 2.37 -7.43
N THR A 60 -2.41 2.42 -6.45
CA THR A 60 -2.78 2.69 -5.07
C THR A 60 -1.61 3.26 -4.28
N ARG A 61 -1.94 3.95 -3.19
CA ARG A 61 -0.94 4.41 -2.22
C ARG A 61 -0.61 3.28 -1.26
N ALA A 62 0.64 3.26 -0.80
CA ALA A 62 1.10 2.33 0.21
C ALA A 62 2.07 3.02 1.17
N THR A 63 2.19 2.48 2.36
CA THR A 63 3.09 3.02 3.39
C THR A 63 3.88 1.88 4.01
N ILE A 64 5.19 2.10 4.15
CA ILE A 64 6.04 1.31 5.05
C ILE A 64 6.27 2.19 6.27
N TRP A 65 5.69 1.82 7.41
CA TRP A 65 5.83 2.59 8.64
C TRP A 65 7.27 2.53 9.16
N ALA A 66 7.70 3.57 9.84
CA ALA A 66 9.08 3.72 10.31
C ALA A 66 9.57 2.50 11.12
N PHE A 67 8.71 1.93 11.96
CA PHE A 67 9.10 0.78 12.79
C PHE A 67 9.33 -0.52 11.98
N ARG A 68 8.86 -0.57 10.74
CA ARG A 68 9.07 -1.70 9.83
C ARG A 68 10.23 -1.48 8.86
N TRP A 69 10.56 -0.23 8.61
CA TRP A 69 11.48 0.14 7.53
C TRP A 69 12.84 -0.53 7.64
N ASN A 70 13.47 -0.46 8.82
CA ASN A 70 14.84 -0.97 8.96
C ASN A 70 14.94 -2.46 8.67
N MET A 71 14.00 -3.26 9.15
CA MET A 71 13.99 -4.69 8.92
C MET A 71 13.79 -5.00 7.44
N ILE A 72 12.85 -4.33 6.80
CA ILE A 72 12.55 -4.53 5.37
C ILE A 72 13.75 -4.12 4.53
N ASP A 73 14.30 -2.93 4.78
CA ASP A 73 15.43 -2.37 4.01
C ASP A 73 16.69 -3.21 4.16
N GLN A 74 17.04 -3.59 5.38
CA GLN A 74 18.23 -4.40 5.62
C GLN A 74 18.15 -5.76 4.94
N ARG A 75 17.00 -6.42 5.04
CA ARG A 75 16.81 -7.74 4.43
C ARG A 75 16.82 -7.63 2.90
N PHE A 76 16.18 -6.60 2.35
CA PHE A 76 16.16 -6.38 0.91
C PHE A 76 17.57 -6.12 0.36
N ARG A 77 18.34 -5.24 1.02
CA ARG A 77 19.73 -4.95 0.63
C ARG A 77 20.63 -6.18 0.78
N SER A 78 20.44 -6.96 1.83
CA SER A 78 21.22 -8.16 2.10
C SER A 78 21.08 -9.19 0.98
N VAL A 79 19.89 -9.34 0.42
CA VAL A 79 19.60 -10.33 -0.62
C VAL A 79 19.86 -9.78 -2.02
N THR A 80 19.45 -8.55 -2.30
CA THR A 80 19.51 -7.98 -3.65
C THR A 80 20.74 -7.11 -3.91
N GLY A 81 21.39 -6.61 -2.87
CA GLY A 81 22.48 -5.66 -2.99
C GLY A 81 22.02 -4.22 -3.29
N SER A 82 20.73 -3.94 -3.30
CA SER A 82 20.17 -2.65 -3.69
C SER A 82 19.12 -2.19 -2.71
N SER A 83 18.88 -0.88 -2.67
CA SER A 83 17.71 -0.29 -1.98
C SER A 83 16.45 -0.47 -2.82
N LEU A 84 15.30 -0.37 -2.16
CA LEU A 84 14.02 -0.22 -2.86
C LEU A 84 14.03 1.08 -3.67
N GLU A 85 13.62 1.00 -4.93
CA GLU A 85 13.60 2.13 -5.85
C GLU A 85 12.38 2.09 -6.74
N ALA A 86 11.99 3.27 -7.25
CA ALA A 86 10.98 3.36 -8.29
C ALA A 86 11.40 2.54 -9.51
N GLY A 87 10.45 1.90 -10.16
CA GLY A 87 10.67 1.03 -11.31
C GLY A 87 10.81 -0.44 -10.95
N MET A 88 11.00 -0.78 -9.69
CA MET A 88 11.09 -2.17 -9.25
C MET A 88 9.71 -2.81 -9.15
N GLU A 89 9.61 -4.05 -9.64
CA GLU A 89 8.46 -4.90 -9.35
C GLU A 89 8.73 -5.66 -8.05
N ILE A 90 7.80 -5.61 -7.11
CA ILE A 90 7.94 -6.22 -5.80
C ILE A 90 6.77 -7.14 -5.49
N LEU A 91 7.03 -8.07 -4.57
CA LEU A 91 6.01 -8.87 -3.91
C LEU A 91 5.95 -8.40 -2.46
N ALA A 92 4.87 -7.74 -2.09
CA ALA A 92 4.70 -7.12 -0.79
C ALA A 92 3.59 -7.78 0.00
N SER A 93 3.85 -8.04 1.28
CA SER A 93 2.81 -8.43 2.23
C SER A 93 2.14 -7.16 2.74
N VAL A 94 0.85 -7.04 2.52
CA VAL A 94 0.11 -5.81 2.79
C VAL A 94 -1.12 -6.08 3.63
N GLN A 95 -1.50 -5.08 4.41
CA GLN A 95 -2.79 -4.99 5.07
C GLN A 95 -3.61 -3.90 4.39
N VAL A 96 -4.84 -4.24 4.03
CA VAL A 96 -5.76 -3.29 3.42
C VAL A 96 -6.25 -2.33 4.49
N SER A 97 -6.26 -1.04 4.18
CA SER A 97 -6.70 0.03 5.09
C SER A 97 -7.59 1.01 4.35
N TYR A 98 -8.57 1.56 5.05
CA TYR A 98 -9.44 2.60 4.52
C TYR A 98 -9.59 3.70 5.55
N HIS A 99 -9.30 4.93 5.15
CA HIS A 99 -9.42 6.09 6.04
C HIS A 99 -10.54 7.00 5.55
N PRO A 100 -11.45 7.49 6.43
CA PRO A 100 -12.56 8.34 6.00
C PRO A 100 -12.17 9.61 5.27
N LEU A 101 -10.96 10.16 5.55
CA LEU A 101 -10.45 11.35 4.86
C LEU A 101 -9.63 11.01 3.62
N TYR A 102 -8.81 9.96 3.68
CA TYR A 102 -7.78 9.70 2.67
C TYR A 102 -8.10 8.52 1.76
N GLY A 103 -9.15 7.75 2.09
CA GLY A 103 -9.58 6.63 1.28
C GLY A 103 -8.73 5.38 1.43
N PHE A 104 -8.71 4.58 0.39
CA PHE A 104 -8.04 3.28 0.34
C PHE A 104 -6.52 3.43 0.31
N SER A 105 -5.84 2.58 1.06
CA SER A 105 -4.38 2.48 1.00
C SER A 105 -3.94 1.10 1.49
N LEU A 106 -2.65 0.79 1.31
CA LEU A 106 -2.05 -0.45 1.78
C LEU A 106 -0.97 -0.14 2.81
N ASN A 107 -0.92 -0.93 3.87
CA ASN A 107 0.20 -0.92 4.81
C ASN A 107 1.10 -2.10 4.48
N ILE A 108 2.33 -1.82 4.05
CA ILE A 108 3.31 -2.85 3.72
C ILE A 108 4.01 -3.25 5.01
N ASP A 109 3.92 -4.52 5.36
CA ASP A 109 4.61 -5.03 6.53
C ASP A 109 5.80 -5.92 6.20
N ASP A 110 5.92 -6.35 4.96
CA ASP A 110 7.07 -7.11 4.47
C ASP A 110 7.18 -7.03 2.95
N ILE A 111 8.38 -7.25 2.44
CA ILE A 111 8.66 -7.36 1.01
C ILE A 111 9.54 -8.57 0.82
N ASP A 112 9.17 -9.44 -0.13
CA ASP A 112 9.96 -10.62 -0.43
C ASP A 112 11.20 -10.24 -1.26
N PRO A 113 12.41 -10.29 -0.68
CA PRO A 113 13.60 -9.86 -1.40
C PRO A 113 14.03 -10.83 -2.50
N GLU A 114 13.52 -12.04 -2.50
CA GLU A 114 13.88 -13.05 -3.50
C GLU A 114 13.00 -13.00 -4.74
N PHE A 115 11.94 -12.20 -4.70
CA PHE A 115 11.00 -12.10 -5.82
C PHE A 115 11.58 -11.35 -7.02
N THR A 116 12.42 -10.36 -6.81
CA THR A 116 12.97 -9.52 -7.90
C THR A 116 14.04 -10.23 -8.71
#